data_b83b8bf8fc96c63ecfdcbf4cbe9c93b9
#
_entry.id   b83b8bf8fc96c63ecfdcbf4cbe9c93b9
#
_cell.length_a   1.000
_cell.length_b   1.000
_cell.length_c   1.000
_cell.angle_alpha   90.00
_cell.angle_beta   90.00
_cell.angle_gamma   90.00
#
_symmetry.space_group_name_H-M   'P 1'
#
loop_
_entity.id
_entity.type
_entity.pdbx_description
1 polymer ?
#
loop_
_entity_poly.entity_id
_entity_poly.type
_entity_poly.pdbx_seq_one_letter_code
_entity_poly.pdbx_strand_id
1 'polypeptide(L)'
;MTPIFPLTRSPQSLLRSRQSLYILVALVGLVPGYAVGAHTTSGTFLSWQFDPVVWLGLILVGAAYIYATGVLEQRDSTAVTTRQTWCFLGGLVITFLALQSPLDTYSDNSFWVHMIQHILLISVVPPLLLIGTPAALLRPALHIRGVLPVMRMLTNPGAAWLIATATFLGWHVPMLYDAAVLDVRIHVVEHLCFVLTALLFWWPVFSPVPDELPRLTRANQVLYLAVSCQPNVLLGAVLVFGPTAYYAVYAGANRFASISPLVDQQIGGSIMWVPGNLLYLLVISRLFFDWFSERESDGNAEAEADWQAAQASIDGGADREPGIPVSTSV
;
A
#
# COMPACT_ATOMS: atom_id res chain seq x y z
N MET A 1 -28.75 10.20 -33.45
CA MET A 1 -28.07 11.05 -32.45
C MET A 1 -28.91 11.04 -31.18
N THR A 2 -28.59 10.18 -30.24
CA THR A 2 -29.18 10.13 -28.91
C THR A 2 -28.12 10.53 -27.90
N PRO A 3 -28.34 11.51 -27.02
CA PRO A 3 -27.35 11.91 -26.02
C PRO A 3 -27.28 10.87 -24.92
N ILE A 4 -26.09 10.32 -24.71
CA ILE A 4 -25.77 9.49 -23.54
C ILE A 4 -25.64 10.43 -22.34
N PHE A 5 -26.67 10.51 -21.51
CA PHE A 5 -26.63 11.21 -20.24
C PHE A 5 -25.77 10.41 -19.25
N PRO A 6 -24.77 11.02 -18.56
CA PRO A 6 -24.16 10.39 -17.43
C PRO A 6 -25.19 10.27 -16.28
N LEU A 7 -25.33 9.07 -15.73
CA LEU A 7 -26.13 8.81 -14.54
C LEU A 7 -25.57 9.65 -13.38
N THR A 8 -26.13 10.82 -13.13
CA THR A 8 -25.89 11.61 -11.94
C THR A 8 -26.41 10.80 -10.75
N ARG A 9 -25.50 10.29 -9.93
CA ARG A 9 -25.88 9.65 -8.65
C ARG A 9 -26.70 10.66 -7.84
N SER A 10 -27.88 10.25 -7.40
CA SER A 10 -28.75 11.13 -6.64
C SER A 10 -28.04 11.58 -5.33
N PRO A 11 -28.28 12.82 -4.85
CA PRO A 11 -27.73 13.28 -3.57
C PRO A 11 -28.02 12.35 -2.40
N GLN A 12 -29.11 11.59 -2.46
CA GLN A 12 -29.49 10.61 -1.44
C GLN A 12 -28.61 9.36 -1.42
N SER A 13 -28.01 8.94 -2.55
CA SER A 13 -27.05 7.81 -2.56
C SER A 13 -25.71 8.20 -1.94
N LEU A 14 -25.31 9.45 -2.08
CA LEU A 14 -24.12 10.01 -1.46
C LEU A 14 -24.31 10.19 0.07
N LEU A 15 -25.49 10.61 0.50
CA LEU A 15 -25.82 10.70 1.93
C LEU A 15 -25.88 9.33 2.62
N ARG A 16 -26.38 8.28 1.95
CA ARG A 16 -26.36 6.91 2.49
C ARG A 16 -24.95 6.35 2.63
N SER A 17 -24.06 6.61 1.70
CA SER A 17 -22.65 6.18 1.81
C SER A 17 -21.92 6.89 2.96
N ARG A 18 -22.22 8.17 3.19
CA ARG A 18 -21.67 8.96 4.31
C ARG A 18 -22.20 8.50 5.67
N GLN A 19 -23.51 8.16 5.77
CA GLN A 19 -24.07 7.62 7.01
C GLN A 19 -23.43 6.28 7.38
N SER A 20 -23.18 5.41 6.42
CA SER A 20 -22.44 4.16 6.65
C SER A 20 -21.00 4.40 7.12
N LEU A 21 -20.36 5.46 6.62
CA LEU A 21 -19.03 5.87 7.00
C LEU A 21 -18.97 6.41 8.45
N TYR A 22 -19.94 7.27 8.82
CA TYR A 22 -20.06 7.75 10.20
C TYR A 22 -20.38 6.62 11.18
N ILE A 23 -21.14 5.63 10.75
CA ILE A 23 -21.46 4.42 11.55
C ILE A 23 -20.17 3.57 11.72
N LEU A 24 -19.33 3.42 10.69
CA LEU A 24 -18.08 2.67 10.79
C LEU A 24 -17.09 3.37 11.74
N VAL A 25 -16.93 4.70 11.63
CA VAL A 25 -16.09 5.50 12.53
C VAL A 25 -16.64 5.48 13.96
N ALA A 26 -17.96 5.55 14.13
CA ALA A 26 -18.62 5.43 15.42
C ALA A 26 -18.50 4.01 16.01
N LEU A 27 -18.57 2.96 15.19
CA LEU A 27 -18.40 1.57 15.64
C LEU A 27 -16.94 1.29 16.05
N VAL A 28 -15.96 1.86 15.36
CA VAL A 28 -14.55 1.80 15.80
C VAL A 28 -14.34 2.57 17.10
N GLY A 29 -15.07 3.69 17.31
CA GLY A 29 -15.05 4.47 18.56
C GLY A 29 -15.90 3.88 19.70
N LEU A 30 -16.82 2.96 19.40
CA LEU A 30 -17.72 2.33 20.38
C LEU A 30 -17.25 0.95 20.86
N VAL A 31 -16.07 0.47 20.42
CA VAL A 31 -15.46 -0.71 21.03
C VAL A 31 -15.18 -0.36 22.49
N PRO A 32 -15.90 -0.97 23.47
CA PRO A 32 -15.77 -0.55 24.85
C PRO A 32 -14.35 -0.77 25.33
N GLY A 33 -13.74 0.29 25.85
CA GLY A 33 -12.45 0.22 26.51
C GLY A 33 -12.51 -0.74 27.70
N TYR A 34 -11.96 -1.91 27.54
CA TYR A 34 -11.69 -2.80 28.65
C TYR A 34 -10.22 -2.69 29.04
N ALA A 35 -10.08 -2.06 30.20
CA ALA A 35 -8.97 -2.17 31.14
C ALA A 35 -7.62 -1.58 30.71
N VAL A 36 -7.41 -0.35 31.15
CA VAL A 36 -6.11 0.01 31.76
C VAL A 36 -5.87 -0.98 32.91
N GLY A 37 -5.23 -2.09 32.63
CA GLY A 37 -4.90 -3.11 33.59
C GLY A 37 -3.52 -3.62 33.28
N ALA A 38 -2.63 -3.43 34.26
CA ALA A 38 -1.32 -4.06 34.31
C ALA A 38 -1.33 -5.45 33.64
N HIS A 39 -0.24 -5.79 32.98
CA HIS A 39 0.09 -7.09 32.42
C HIS A 39 -0.28 -8.25 33.34
N THR A 40 -1.56 -8.63 33.39
CA THR A 40 -2.01 -9.82 34.06
C THR A 40 -2.09 -10.96 33.09
N THR A 41 -1.18 -11.87 33.22
CA THR A 41 -1.03 -13.15 32.51
C THR A 41 -2.20 -14.13 32.75
N SER A 42 -3.43 -13.67 32.71
CA SER A 42 -4.60 -14.55 32.73
C SER A 42 -5.29 -14.53 31.35
N GLY A 43 -4.88 -15.50 30.53
CA GLY A 43 -5.21 -15.65 29.14
C GLY A 43 -6.70 -15.71 28.80
N THR A 44 -7.22 -14.65 28.29
CA THR A 44 -8.32 -14.74 27.34
C THR A 44 -7.77 -14.31 25.98
N PHE A 45 -8.02 -15.11 24.95
CA PHE A 45 -7.64 -14.89 23.55
C PHE A 45 -8.15 -13.57 22.94
N LEU A 46 -8.71 -12.67 23.73
CA LEU A 46 -9.40 -11.44 23.34
C LEU A 46 -8.94 -10.23 24.19
N SER A 47 -7.70 -10.23 24.71
CA SER A 47 -7.18 -9.05 25.41
C SER A 47 -6.82 -7.94 24.38
N TRP A 48 -7.65 -6.90 24.31
CA TRP A 48 -7.38 -5.71 23.52
C TRP A 48 -6.54 -4.74 24.34
N GLN A 49 -5.53 -4.15 23.71
CA GLN A 49 -4.78 -3.05 24.27
C GLN A 49 -5.54 -1.73 24.03
N PHE A 50 -5.47 -0.82 24.98
CA PHE A 50 -6.00 0.52 24.80
C PHE A 50 -4.88 1.53 25.04
N ASP A 51 -4.22 1.93 23.95
CA ASP A 51 -3.32 3.07 23.97
C ASP A 51 -4.07 4.34 23.52
N PRO A 52 -4.35 5.28 24.44
CA PRO A 52 -5.12 6.48 24.10
C PRO A 52 -4.41 7.37 23.06
N VAL A 53 -3.09 7.31 22.94
CA VAL A 53 -2.32 8.11 21.97
C VAL A 53 -2.57 7.56 20.56
N VAL A 54 -2.50 6.24 20.39
CA VAL A 54 -2.80 5.58 19.11
C VAL A 54 -4.26 5.81 18.72
N TRP A 55 -5.19 5.61 19.65
CA TRP A 55 -6.62 5.85 19.42
C TRP A 55 -6.90 7.28 18.97
N LEU A 56 -6.43 8.26 19.74
CA LEU A 56 -6.63 9.67 19.43
C LEU A 56 -5.98 10.02 18.09
N GLY A 57 -4.77 9.53 17.82
CA GLY A 57 -4.05 9.74 16.57
C GLY A 57 -4.85 9.23 15.36
N LEU A 58 -5.33 8.00 15.40
CA LEU A 58 -6.11 7.40 14.31
C LEU A 58 -7.46 8.11 14.09
N ILE A 59 -8.15 8.47 15.19
CA ILE A 59 -9.40 9.25 15.11
C ILE A 59 -9.15 10.61 14.49
N LEU A 60 -8.10 11.33 14.91
CA LEU A 60 -7.77 12.66 14.39
C LEU A 60 -7.39 12.59 12.90
N VAL A 61 -6.58 11.61 12.50
CA VAL A 61 -6.21 11.41 11.09
C VAL A 61 -7.44 11.06 10.25
N GLY A 62 -8.29 10.16 10.73
CA GLY A 62 -9.54 9.79 10.05
C GLY A 62 -10.52 10.96 9.94
N ALA A 63 -10.72 11.71 11.02
CA ALA A 63 -11.58 12.88 11.03
C ALA A 63 -11.05 13.99 10.11
N ALA A 64 -9.74 14.26 10.15
CA ALA A 64 -9.09 15.24 9.28
C ALA A 64 -9.24 14.83 7.80
N TYR A 65 -9.06 13.57 7.47
CA TYR A 65 -9.26 13.05 6.12
C TYR A 65 -10.71 13.23 5.65
N ILE A 66 -11.70 12.83 6.46
CA ILE A 66 -13.14 12.96 6.14
C ILE A 66 -13.51 14.44 5.96
N TYR A 67 -13.04 15.31 6.84
CA TYR A 67 -13.29 16.74 6.75
C TYR A 67 -12.69 17.34 5.47
N ALA A 68 -11.41 17.08 5.22
CA ALA A 68 -10.70 17.61 4.06
C ALA A 68 -11.29 17.11 2.73
N THR A 69 -11.60 15.82 2.63
CA THR A 69 -12.26 15.25 1.43
C THR A 69 -13.67 15.80 1.26
N GLY A 70 -14.42 16.00 2.34
CA GLY A 70 -15.73 16.63 2.29
C GLY A 70 -15.70 18.07 1.77
N VAL A 71 -14.69 18.86 2.15
CA VAL A 71 -14.46 20.23 1.61
C VAL A 71 -14.09 20.18 0.12
N LEU A 72 -13.26 19.22 -0.30
CA LEU A 72 -12.91 19.05 -1.72
C LEU A 72 -14.13 18.68 -2.57
N GLU A 73 -14.96 17.73 -2.12
CA GLU A 73 -16.17 17.30 -2.82
C GLU A 73 -17.21 18.41 -2.97
N GLN A 74 -17.27 19.37 -2.03
CA GLN A 74 -18.14 20.56 -2.15
C GLN A 74 -17.70 21.50 -3.27
N ARG A 75 -16.38 21.54 -3.59
CA ARG A 75 -15.81 22.37 -4.65
C ARG A 75 -15.85 21.64 -6.00
N ASP A 76 -15.58 20.35 -6.01
CA ASP A 76 -15.58 19.47 -7.16
C ASP A 76 -16.01 18.07 -6.72
N SER A 77 -17.20 17.65 -7.13
CA SER A 77 -17.78 16.35 -6.78
C SER A 77 -16.98 15.15 -7.34
N THR A 78 -16.04 15.39 -8.26
CA THR A 78 -15.17 14.37 -8.85
C THR A 78 -13.78 14.31 -8.20
N ALA A 79 -13.47 15.24 -7.27
CA ALA A 79 -12.15 15.37 -6.65
C ALA A 79 -11.76 14.16 -5.79
N VAL A 80 -12.73 13.41 -5.29
CA VAL A 80 -12.52 12.24 -4.42
C VAL A 80 -13.39 11.08 -4.88
N THR A 81 -12.79 9.91 -5.07
CA THR A 81 -13.52 8.70 -5.42
C THR A 81 -13.90 7.89 -4.18
N THR A 82 -15.02 7.21 -4.21
CA THR A 82 -15.46 6.30 -3.14
C THR A 82 -14.40 5.23 -2.84
N ARG A 83 -13.67 4.75 -3.88
CA ARG A 83 -12.58 3.80 -3.73
C ARG A 83 -11.44 4.37 -2.87
N GLN A 84 -11.04 5.63 -3.10
CA GLN A 84 -10.01 6.29 -2.30
C GLN A 84 -10.41 6.35 -0.83
N THR A 85 -11.64 6.76 -0.55
CA THR A 85 -12.15 6.84 0.83
C THR A 85 -12.09 5.48 1.53
N TRP A 86 -12.56 4.41 0.87
CA TRP A 86 -12.51 3.07 1.44
C TRP A 86 -11.08 2.54 1.63
N CYS A 87 -10.17 2.82 0.69
CA CYS A 87 -8.77 2.44 0.84
C CYS A 87 -8.12 3.16 2.02
N PHE A 88 -8.30 4.47 2.16
CA PHE A 88 -7.69 5.23 3.25
C PHE A 88 -8.21 4.77 4.62
N LEU A 89 -9.52 4.67 4.78
CA LEU A 89 -10.12 4.22 6.03
C LEU A 89 -9.79 2.75 6.33
N GLY A 90 -9.75 1.90 5.30
CA GLY A 90 -9.28 0.53 5.42
C GLY A 90 -7.85 0.45 5.93
N GLY A 91 -6.96 1.33 5.44
CA GLY A 91 -5.60 1.47 5.95
C GLY A 91 -5.57 1.84 7.44
N LEU A 92 -6.41 2.79 7.88
CA LEU A 92 -6.52 3.16 9.30
C LEU A 92 -7.08 2.02 10.15
N VAL A 93 -8.09 1.28 9.66
CA VAL A 93 -8.65 0.11 10.36
C VAL A 93 -7.58 -0.99 10.53
N ILE A 94 -6.79 -1.27 9.49
CA ILE A 94 -5.72 -2.26 9.58
C ILE A 94 -4.61 -1.78 10.54
N THR A 95 -4.27 -0.49 10.53
CA THR A 95 -3.34 0.10 11.51
C THR A 95 -3.87 -0.08 12.93
N PHE A 96 -5.15 0.20 13.14
CA PHE A 96 -5.80 -0.02 14.43
C PHE A 96 -5.73 -1.49 14.86
N LEU A 97 -6.06 -2.42 13.97
CA LEU A 97 -5.99 -3.85 14.25
C LEU A 97 -4.55 -4.31 14.54
N ALA A 98 -3.56 -3.77 13.83
CA ALA A 98 -2.16 -4.10 14.06
C ALA A 98 -1.67 -3.62 15.44
N LEU A 99 -2.11 -2.43 15.90
CA LEU A 99 -1.54 -1.75 17.08
C LEU A 99 -2.40 -1.81 18.33
N GLN A 100 -3.65 -2.32 18.27
CA GLN A 100 -4.57 -2.27 19.42
C GLN A 100 -5.32 -3.59 19.64
N SER A 101 -5.25 -4.54 18.70
CA SER A 101 -5.90 -5.84 18.85
C SER A 101 -5.04 -6.80 19.67
N PRO A 102 -5.53 -8.02 19.97
CA PRO A 102 -4.74 -9.07 20.59
C PRO A 102 -3.41 -9.36 19.89
N LEU A 103 -3.27 -8.98 18.61
CA LEU A 103 -2.02 -9.08 17.87
C LEU A 103 -0.90 -8.30 18.56
N ASP A 104 -1.17 -7.08 18.99
CA ASP A 104 -0.21 -6.23 19.72
C ASP A 104 0.13 -6.82 21.10
N THR A 105 -0.87 -7.29 21.84
CA THR A 105 -0.66 -7.93 23.15
C THR A 105 0.25 -9.16 23.09
N TYR A 106 0.15 -9.94 22.02
CA TYR A 106 0.95 -11.17 21.85
C TYR A 106 2.29 -10.92 21.15
N SER A 107 2.49 -9.79 20.48
CA SER A 107 3.74 -9.44 19.82
C SER A 107 4.91 -9.32 20.81
N ASP A 108 4.65 -8.85 22.04
CA ASP A 108 5.65 -8.75 23.10
C ASP A 108 6.15 -10.12 23.60
N ASN A 109 5.36 -11.18 23.37
CA ASN A 109 5.62 -12.51 23.92
C ASN A 109 5.94 -13.55 22.84
N SER A 110 5.81 -13.21 21.56
CA SER A 110 5.98 -14.13 20.44
C SER A 110 6.49 -13.45 19.20
N PHE A 111 7.62 -13.92 18.71
CA PHE A 111 8.28 -13.37 17.52
C PHE A 111 7.39 -13.48 16.26
N TRP A 112 6.75 -14.64 16.04
CA TRP A 112 5.91 -14.81 14.85
C TRP A 112 4.68 -13.91 14.83
N VAL A 113 4.10 -13.58 16.00
CA VAL A 113 2.98 -12.63 16.08
C VAL A 113 3.45 -11.22 15.75
N HIS A 114 4.62 -10.83 16.28
CA HIS A 114 5.26 -9.55 15.98
C HIS A 114 5.53 -9.39 14.47
N MET A 115 5.97 -10.46 13.79
CA MET A 115 6.20 -10.43 12.34
C MET A 115 4.90 -10.24 11.55
N ILE A 116 3.77 -10.77 12.00
CA ILE A 116 2.46 -10.48 11.37
C ILE A 116 2.13 -8.99 11.48
N GLN A 117 2.33 -8.40 12.66
CA GLN A 117 2.11 -6.97 12.90
C GLN A 117 2.95 -6.12 11.94
N HIS A 118 4.25 -6.41 11.80
CA HIS A 118 5.14 -5.70 10.88
C HIS A 118 4.72 -5.85 9.41
N ILE A 119 4.32 -7.04 8.96
CA ILE A 119 3.83 -7.25 7.59
C ILE A 119 2.61 -6.38 7.30
N LEU A 120 1.66 -6.27 8.23
CA LEU A 120 0.50 -5.40 8.08
C LEU A 120 0.92 -3.93 7.93
N LEU A 121 1.82 -3.46 8.80
CA LEU A 121 2.29 -2.07 8.81
C LEU A 121 3.16 -1.69 7.61
N ILE A 122 3.93 -2.63 7.04
CA ILE A 122 4.87 -2.38 5.95
C ILE A 122 4.25 -2.66 4.58
N SER A 123 3.44 -3.74 4.47
CA SER A 123 3.02 -4.24 3.16
C SER A 123 1.54 -3.96 2.83
N VAL A 124 0.68 -3.76 3.84
CA VAL A 124 -0.76 -3.56 3.62
C VAL A 124 -1.18 -2.11 3.85
N VAL A 125 -0.79 -1.52 4.97
CA VAL A 125 -1.19 -0.16 5.34
C VAL A 125 -0.72 0.88 4.32
N PRO A 126 0.57 0.95 3.92
CA PRO A 126 1.06 2.01 3.05
C PRO A 126 0.42 2.03 1.65
N PRO A 127 0.26 0.89 0.93
CA PRO A 127 -0.48 0.87 -0.32
C PRO A 127 -1.90 1.41 -0.20
N LEU A 128 -2.62 1.01 0.86
CA LEU A 128 -3.98 1.46 1.09
C LEU A 128 -4.05 2.96 1.36
N LEU A 129 -3.13 3.51 2.16
CA LEU A 129 -3.06 4.94 2.42
C LEU A 129 -2.70 5.74 1.16
N LEU A 130 -1.73 5.28 0.35
CA LEU A 130 -1.34 5.96 -0.89
C LEU A 130 -2.47 5.93 -1.93
N ILE A 131 -3.09 4.77 -2.17
CA ILE A 131 -4.24 4.63 -3.08
C ILE A 131 -5.42 5.47 -2.57
N GLY A 132 -5.59 5.53 -1.26
CA GLY A 132 -6.68 6.24 -0.61
C GLY A 132 -6.51 7.75 -0.55
N THR A 133 -5.31 8.30 -0.82
CA THR A 133 -5.06 9.74 -0.70
C THR A 133 -5.32 10.45 -2.03
N PRO A 134 -6.32 11.35 -2.13
CA PRO A 134 -6.54 12.16 -3.33
C PRO A 134 -5.38 13.13 -3.57
N ALA A 135 -5.00 13.33 -4.84
CA ALA A 135 -3.94 14.27 -5.23
C ALA A 135 -4.17 15.69 -4.68
N ALA A 136 -5.43 16.13 -4.68
CA ALA A 136 -5.83 17.44 -4.20
C ALA A 136 -5.49 17.71 -2.72
N LEU A 137 -5.35 16.67 -1.89
CA LEU A 137 -4.92 16.80 -0.49
C LEU A 137 -3.41 17.01 -0.36
N LEU A 138 -2.61 16.41 -1.24
CA LEU A 138 -1.15 16.47 -1.15
C LEU A 138 -0.54 17.66 -1.91
N ARG A 139 -1.14 18.09 -3.02
CA ARG A 139 -0.62 19.18 -3.84
C ARG A 139 -0.29 20.45 -3.06
N PRO A 140 -1.14 20.96 -2.15
CA PRO A 140 -0.80 22.14 -1.37
C PRO A 140 0.48 21.98 -0.54
N ALA A 141 0.69 20.80 0.05
CA ALA A 141 1.91 20.51 0.82
C ALA A 141 3.14 20.43 -0.06
N LEU A 142 3.03 19.86 -1.26
CA LEU A 142 4.14 19.77 -2.22
C LEU A 142 4.59 21.13 -2.75
N HIS A 143 3.68 22.14 -2.77
CA HIS A 143 4.01 23.51 -3.21
C HIS A 143 4.71 24.34 -2.12
N ILE A 144 4.83 23.83 -0.89
CA ILE A 144 5.66 24.45 0.14
C ILE A 144 7.11 24.43 -0.34
N ARG A 145 7.79 25.58 -0.24
CA ARG A 145 9.18 25.74 -0.70
C ARG A 145 10.09 24.66 -0.10
N GLY A 146 10.76 23.89 -0.96
CA GLY A 146 11.72 22.85 -0.58
C GLY A 146 11.08 21.45 -0.40
N VAL A 147 9.77 21.31 -0.27
CA VAL A 147 9.13 20.00 -0.07
C VAL A 147 9.22 19.14 -1.33
N LEU A 148 8.85 19.66 -2.48
CA LEU A 148 8.85 18.88 -3.73
C LEU A 148 10.23 18.31 -4.10
N PRO A 149 11.34 19.07 -4.08
CA PRO A 149 12.67 18.50 -4.37
C PRO A 149 13.11 17.44 -3.36
N VAL A 150 12.79 17.60 -2.07
CA VAL A 150 13.05 16.57 -1.05
C VAL A 150 12.24 15.32 -1.32
N MET A 151 10.94 15.46 -1.60
CA MET A 151 10.09 14.32 -1.94
C MET A 151 10.56 13.61 -3.22
N ARG A 152 10.99 14.35 -4.26
CA ARG A 152 11.58 13.74 -5.47
C ARG A 152 12.82 12.90 -5.17
N MET A 153 13.66 13.37 -4.25
CA MET A 153 14.84 12.62 -3.83
C MET A 153 14.45 11.36 -3.05
N LEU A 154 13.55 11.47 -2.06
CA LEU A 154 13.15 10.39 -1.19
C LEU A 154 12.28 9.33 -1.89
N THR A 155 11.44 9.74 -2.85
CA THR A 155 10.59 8.84 -3.64
C THR A 155 11.25 8.35 -4.92
N ASN A 156 12.53 8.70 -5.16
CA ASN A 156 13.32 8.05 -6.21
C ASN A 156 13.38 6.55 -5.93
N PRO A 157 13.09 5.67 -6.90
CA PRO A 157 12.96 4.23 -6.66
C PRO A 157 14.17 3.60 -5.97
N GLY A 158 15.39 4.00 -6.36
CA GLY A 158 16.63 3.50 -5.74
C GLY A 158 16.78 3.99 -4.30
N ALA A 159 16.53 5.28 -4.04
CA ALA A 159 16.61 5.86 -2.70
C ALA A 159 15.53 5.28 -1.78
N ALA A 160 14.29 5.19 -2.25
CA ALA A 160 13.17 4.63 -1.50
C ALA A 160 13.40 3.16 -1.13
N TRP A 161 13.89 2.36 -2.08
CA TRP A 161 14.27 0.97 -1.84
C TRP A 161 15.40 0.85 -0.81
N LEU A 162 16.48 1.66 -0.96
CA LEU A 162 17.63 1.60 -0.06
C LEU A 162 17.24 2.00 1.37
N ILE A 163 16.48 3.10 1.53
CA ILE A 163 16.04 3.59 2.83
C ILE A 163 15.14 2.55 3.52
N ALA A 164 14.14 2.01 2.80
CA ALA A 164 13.26 1.01 3.36
C ALA A 164 13.98 -0.29 3.73
N THR A 165 14.88 -0.77 2.84
CA THR A 165 15.67 -1.98 3.08
C THR A 165 16.62 -1.81 4.26
N ALA A 166 17.33 -0.68 4.35
CA ALA A 166 18.23 -0.38 5.46
C ALA A 166 17.46 -0.29 6.79
N THR A 167 16.30 0.35 6.81
CA THR A 167 15.41 0.42 7.98
C THR A 167 14.94 -0.98 8.36
N PHE A 168 14.45 -1.76 7.41
CA PHE A 168 13.96 -3.11 7.63
C PHE A 168 15.04 -4.02 8.23
N LEU A 169 16.21 -4.11 7.59
CA LEU A 169 17.31 -4.93 8.08
C LEU A 169 17.90 -4.40 9.39
N GLY A 170 17.98 -3.08 9.54
CA GLY A 170 18.51 -2.44 10.76
C GLY A 170 17.71 -2.80 12.01
N TRP A 171 16.37 -2.71 11.96
CA TRP A 171 15.52 -3.06 13.08
C TRP A 171 15.50 -4.57 13.39
N HIS A 172 15.89 -5.43 12.45
CA HIS A 172 16.05 -6.87 12.69
C HIS A 172 17.44 -7.24 13.24
N VAL A 173 18.36 -6.30 13.44
CA VAL A 173 19.60 -6.57 14.20
C VAL A 173 19.22 -6.90 15.65
N PRO A 174 19.64 -8.04 16.24
CA PRO A 174 19.15 -8.52 17.53
C PRO A 174 19.21 -7.48 18.65
N MET A 175 20.27 -6.67 18.71
CA MET A 175 20.42 -5.63 19.74
C MET A 175 19.33 -4.53 19.61
N LEU A 176 18.98 -4.09 18.40
CA LEU A 176 17.94 -3.07 18.19
C LEU A 176 16.56 -3.65 18.36
N TYR A 177 16.36 -4.88 17.87
CA TYR A 177 15.11 -5.62 18.03
C TYR A 177 14.76 -5.85 19.49
N ASP A 178 15.68 -6.44 20.26
CA ASP A 178 15.47 -6.68 21.71
C ASP A 178 15.22 -5.36 22.46
N ALA A 179 15.92 -4.27 22.10
CA ALA A 179 15.68 -2.96 22.70
C ALA A 179 14.28 -2.41 22.37
N ALA A 180 13.77 -2.64 21.17
CA ALA A 180 12.41 -2.23 20.80
C ALA A 180 11.34 -2.99 21.57
N VAL A 181 11.47 -4.31 21.71
CA VAL A 181 10.51 -5.11 22.50
C VAL A 181 10.56 -4.76 23.99
N LEU A 182 11.72 -4.35 24.54
CA LEU A 182 11.89 -4.02 25.95
C LEU A 182 11.49 -2.58 26.32
N ASP A 183 11.52 -1.63 25.37
CA ASP A 183 11.16 -0.21 25.63
C ASP A 183 10.10 0.25 24.64
N VAL A 184 8.90 0.54 25.12
CA VAL A 184 7.76 0.99 24.33
C VAL A 184 8.07 2.22 23.47
N ARG A 185 8.96 3.11 23.91
CA ARG A 185 9.33 4.31 23.15
C ARG A 185 10.17 3.94 21.92
N ILE A 186 11.08 2.98 22.06
CA ILE A 186 11.87 2.46 20.96
C ILE A 186 10.96 1.70 19.99
N HIS A 187 10.01 0.90 20.49
CA HIS A 187 9.00 0.18 19.69
C HIS A 187 8.13 1.14 18.85
N VAL A 188 7.67 2.25 19.44
CA VAL A 188 6.95 3.30 18.70
C VAL A 188 7.82 3.89 17.58
N VAL A 189 9.10 4.16 17.85
CA VAL A 189 10.04 4.67 16.82
C VAL A 189 10.24 3.63 15.72
N GLU A 190 10.37 2.36 16.03
CA GLU A 190 10.46 1.26 15.07
C GLU A 190 9.24 1.24 14.14
N HIS A 191 8.03 1.23 14.69
CA HIS A 191 6.79 1.23 13.90
C HIS A 191 6.65 2.48 13.02
N LEU A 192 7.00 3.67 13.55
CA LEU A 192 7.02 4.91 12.77
C LEU A 192 8.03 4.84 11.62
N CYS A 193 9.24 4.33 11.87
CA CYS A 193 10.25 4.12 10.83
C CYS A 193 9.73 3.18 9.75
N PHE A 194 9.11 2.06 10.12
CA PHE A 194 8.55 1.11 9.16
C PHE A 194 7.45 1.72 8.31
N VAL A 195 6.46 2.37 8.91
CA VAL A 195 5.35 2.97 8.16
C VAL A 195 5.85 4.09 7.23
N LEU A 196 6.72 4.99 7.71
CA LEU A 196 7.21 6.12 6.93
C LEU A 196 8.09 5.64 5.75
N THR A 197 9.02 4.73 6.01
CA THR A 197 9.89 4.21 4.94
C THR A 197 9.13 3.30 3.97
N ALA A 198 8.11 2.58 4.42
CA ALA A 198 7.23 1.82 3.56
C ALA A 198 6.34 2.72 2.69
N LEU A 199 5.86 3.88 3.19
CA LEU A 199 5.19 4.87 2.34
C LEU A 199 6.12 5.37 1.23
N LEU A 200 7.39 5.66 1.52
CA LEU A 200 8.38 6.02 0.50
C LEU A 200 8.61 4.87 -0.49
N PHE A 201 8.74 3.64 0.01
CA PHE A 201 8.94 2.42 -0.78
C PHE A 201 7.81 2.15 -1.77
N TRP A 202 6.55 2.29 -1.33
CA TRP A 202 5.38 2.06 -2.19
C TRP A 202 5.04 3.24 -3.09
N TRP A 203 5.65 4.41 -2.88
CA TRP A 203 5.39 5.62 -3.68
C TRP A 203 5.64 5.45 -5.18
N PRO A 204 6.78 4.88 -5.65
CA PRO A 204 7.03 4.65 -7.07
C PRO A 204 5.98 3.77 -7.76
N VAL A 205 5.22 2.98 -6.99
CA VAL A 205 4.17 2.08 -7.48
C VAL A 205 2.80 2.77 -7.44
N PHE A 206 2.47 3.42 -6.32
CA PHE A 206 1.12 3.95 -6.04
C PHE A 206 1.07 5.47 -5.84
N SER A 207 2.02 6.24 -6.41
CA SER A 207 2.03 7.70 -6.24
C SER A 207 0.63 8.30 -6.34
N PRO A 208 0.17 9.05 -5.32
CA PRO A 208 -1.11 9.76 -5.38
C PRO A 208 -1.07 10.99 -6.30
N VAL A 209 0.13 11.50 -6.60
CA VAL A 209 0.40 12.73 -7.37
C VAL A 209 1.35 12.43 -8.55
N PRO A 210 0.92 11.63 -9.55
CA PRO A 210 1.81 11.17 -10.61
C PRO A 210 2.31 12.30 -11.53
N ASP A 211 1.66 13.44 -11.54
CA ASP A 211 2.08 14.62 -12.32
C ASP A 211 3.33 15.27 -11.74
N GLU A 212 3.44 15.36 -10.41
CA GLU A 212 4.56 15.97 -9.69
C GLU A 212 5.65 14.93 -9.31
N LEU A 213 5.21 13.73 -8.94
CA LEU A 213 6.04 12.59 -8.50
C LEU A 213 5.61 11.34 -9.27
N PRO A 214 6.17 11.11 -10.46
CA PRO A 214 5.69 10.08 -11.38
C PRO A 214 5.84 8.67 -10.82
N ARG A 215 4.92 7.79 -11.25
CA ARG A 215 5.02 6.35 -11.03
C ARG A 215 6.03 5.76 -12.01
N LEU A 216 6.61 4.64 -11.63
CA LEU A 216 7.33 3.79 -12.58
C LEU A 216 6.38 3.27 -13.68
N THR A 217 6.94 2.98 -14.87
CA THR A 217 6.21 2.22 -15.89
C THR A 217 5.83 0.84 -15.36
N ARG A 218 4.79 0.20 -15.90
CA ARG A 218 4.30 -1.10 -15.44
C ARG A 218 5.41 -2.16 -15.35
N ALA A 219 6.22 -2.28 -16.41
CA ALA A 219 7.35 -3.20 -16.43
C ALA A 219 8.36 -2.90 -15.31
N ASN A 220 8.68 -1.61 -15.10
CA ASN A 220 9.61 -1.20 -14.04
C ASN A 220 9.02 -1.36 -12.63
N GLN A 221 7.69 -1.24 -12.45
CA GLN A 221 7.02 -1.56 -11.19
C GLN A 221 7.16 -3.05 -10.84
N VAL A 222 6.95 -3.92 -11.82
CA VAL A 222 7.14 -5.37 -11.66
C VAL A 222 8.59 -5.69 -11.28
N LEU A 223 9.57 -5.15 -12.01
CA LEU A 223 10.98 -5.35 -11.73
C LEU A 223 11.38 -4.81 -10.34
N TYR A 224 10.92 -3.60 -10.00
CA TYR A 224 11.17 -2.96 -8.71
C TYR A 224 10.69 -3.84 -7.56
N LEU A 225 9.45 -4.32 -7.61
CA LEU A 225 8.88 -5.17 -6.57
C LEU A 225 9.56 -6.55 -6.52
N ALA A 226 9.88 -7.15 -7.67
CA ALA A 226 10.56 -8.44 -7.73
C ALA A 226 11.96 -8.40 -7.09
N VAL A 227 12.73 -7.33 -7.34
CA VAL A 227 14.03 -7.12 -6.68
C VAL A 227 13.85 -6.84 -5.19
N SER A 228 12.78 -6.13 -4.83
CA SER A 228 12.51 -5.74 -3.45
C SER A 228 12.10 -6.89 -2.53
N CYS A 229 11.70 -8.03 -3.07
CA CYS A 229 11.45 -9.23 -2.27
C CYS A 229 12.73 -9.84 -1.67
N GLN A 230 13.90 -9.60 -2.27
CA GLN A 230 15.13 -10.31 -1.91
C GLN A 230 15.60 -10.09 -0.46
N PRO A 231 15.63 -8.86 0.09
CA PRO A 231 16.03 -8.64 1.49
C PRO A 231 15.15 -9.42 2.48
N ASN A 232 13.84 -9.47 2.22
CA ASN A 232 12.89 -10.20 3.06
C ASN A 232 13.09 -11.72 2.96
N VAL A 233 13.33 -12.25 1.75
CA VAL A 233 13.66 -13.66 1.52
C VAL A 233 14.95 -14.05 2.25
N LEU A 234 16.01 -13.24 2.13
CA LEU A 234 17.29 -13.51 2.77
C LEU A 234 17.19 -13.49 4.29
N LEU A 235 16.54 -12.49 4.86
CA LEU A 235 16.34 -12.41 6.31
C LEU A 235 15.46 -13.56 6.80
N GLY A 236 14.35 -13.84 6.13
CA GLY A 236 13.49 -14.98 6.45
C GLY A 236 14.24 -16.30 6.42
N ALA A 237 15.09 -16.53 5.42
CA ALA A 237 15.95 -17.72 5.34
C ALA A 237 16.94 -17.80 6.50
N VAL A 238 17.60 -16.69 6.88
CA VAL A 238 18.51 -16.65 8.04
C VAL A 238 17.77 -17.02 9.32
N LEU A 239 16.54 -16.54 9.51
CA LEU A 239 15.74 -16.82 10.71
C LEU A 239 15.23 -18.27 10.73
N VAL A 240 14.87 -18.83 9.57
CA VAL A 240 14.36 -20.21 9.46
C VAL A 240 15.47 -21.24 9.64
N PHE A 241 16.62 -21.02 9.00
CA PHE A 241 17.72 -21.99 9.01
C PHE A 241 18.77 -21.71 10.08
N GLY A 242 18.58 -20.66 10.88
CA GLY A 242 19.47 -20.34 12.00
C GLY A 242 19.54 -21.49 13.03
N PRO A 243 20.73 -21.86 13.51
CA PRO A 243 20.89 -22.97 14.46
C PRO A 243 20.43 -22.64 15.88
N THR A 244 20.25 -21.35 16.20
CA THR A 244 19.87 -20.86 17.53
C THR A 244 18.86 -19.73 17.41
N ALA A 245 18.14 -19.45 18.48
CA ALA A 245 17.31 -18.25 18.56
C ALA A 245 18.22 -17.02 18.71
N TYR A 246 18.03 -16.01 17.85
CA TYR A 246 18.84 -14.79 17.83
C TYR A 246 18.32 -13.71 18.79
N TYR A 247 17.02 -13.71 19.11
CA TYR A 247 16.37 -12.68 19.91
C TYR A 247 16.22 -13.14 21.35
N ALA A 248 17.11 -12.60 22.22
CA ALA A 248 17.20 -13.01 23.63
C ALA A 248 15.97 -12.61 24.44
N VAL A 249 15.27 -11.55 24.03
CA VAL A 249 14.05 -11.05 24.69
C VAL A 249 12.97 -12.12 24.83
N TYR A 250 12.89 -13.06 23.90
CA TYR A 250 11.90 -14.14 23.94
C TYR A 250 12.37 -15.39 24.70
N ALA A 251 13.61 -15.44 25.23
CA ALA A 251 14.13 -16.63 25.92
C ALA A 251 13.33 -17.01 27.16
N GLY A 252 12.86 -16.02 27.94
CA GLY A 252 12.08 -16.19 29.16
C GLY A 252 10.59 -15.86 29.06
N ALA A 253 10.09 -15.50 27.87
CA ALA A 253 8.72 -15.08 27.70
C ALA A 253 7.69 -16.20 27.88
N ASN A 254 6.52 -15.88 28.45
CA ASN A 254 5.34 -16.75 28.45
C ASN A 254 4.77 -16.79 27.03
N ARG A 255 5.30 -17.70 26.23
CA ARG A 255 4.97 -17.75 24.81
C ARG A 255 3.59 -18.29 24.56
N PHE A 256 2.94 -17.67 23.59
CA PHE A 256 1.75 -18.24 23.00
C PHE A 256 2.08 -19.64 22.41
N ALA A 257 1.24 -20.63 22.72
CA ALA A 257 1.36 -22.01 22.27
C ALA A 257 2.54 -22.85 22.84
N SER A 258 3.23 -22.40 23.88
CA SER A 258 4.29 -23.19 24.58
C SER A 258 5.41 -23.73 23.67
N ILE A 259 5.71 -23.03 22.56
CA ILE A 259 6.77 -23.38 21.62
C ILE A 259 8.14 -22.89 22.09
N SER A 260 9.23 -23.52 21.62
CA SER A 260 10.59 -23.04 21.95
C SER A 260 10.92 -21.71 21.24
N PRO A 261 11.88 -20.89 21.77
CA PRO A 261 12.30 -19.64 21.10
C PRO A 261 12.76 -19.85 19.66
N LEU A 262 13.45 -20.95 19.40
CA LEU A 262 13.93 -21.28 18.05
C LEU A 262 12.75 -21.58 17.10
N VAL A 263 11.78 -22.36 17.54
CA VAL A 263 10.59 -22.66 16.73
C VAL A 263 9.76 -21.39 16.49
N ASP A 264 9.60 -20.54 17.49
CA ASP A 264 8.95 -19.22 17.36
C ASP A 264 9.64 -18.37 16.29
N GLN A 265 10.97 -18.27 16.35
CA GLN A 265 11.77 -17.58 15.35
C GLN A 265 11.61 -18.17 13.94
N GLN A 266 11.62 -19.50 13.83
CA GLN A 266 11.46 -20.19 12.54
C GLN A 266 10.07 -19.97 11.92
N ILE A 267 9.02 -19.97 12.74
CA ILE A 267 7.67 -19.63 12.29
C ILE A 267 7.61 -18.18 11.83
N GLY A 268 8.14 -17.22 12.60
CA GLY A 268 8.18 -15.82 12.22
C GLY A 268 8.99 -15.58 10.95
N GLY A 269 10.16 -16.20 10.80
CA GLY A 269 10.95 -16.17 9.58
C GLY A 269 10.19 -16.75 8.36
N SER A 270 9.43 -17.84 8.55
CA SER A 270 8.58 -18.43 7.52
C SER A 270 7.43 -17.51 7.12
N ILE A 271 6.83 -16.80 8.09
CA ILE A 271 5.77 -15.81 7.86
C ILE A 271 6.30 -14.64 7.06
N MET A 272 7.49 -14.13 7.39
CA MET A 272 8.14 -13.10 6.58
C MET A 272 8.40 -13.58 5.17
N TRP A 273 9.01 -14.77 5.03
CA TRP A 273 9.41 -15.33 3.73
C TRP A 273 8.20 -15.60 2.83
N VAL A 274 7.19 -16.35 3.29
CA VAL A 274 6.08 -16.81 2.43
C VAL A 274 4.92 -15.83 2.42
N PRO A 275 4.16 -15.58 3.50
CA PRO A 275 3.06 -14.63 3.50
C PRO A 275 3.48 -13.21 3.16
N GLY A 276 4.65 -12.75 3.66
CA GLY A 276 5.17 -11.42 3.37
C GLY A 276 5.40 -11.21 1.87
N ASN A 277 6.01 -12.17 1.18
CA ASN A 277 6.22 -12.07 -0.27
C ASN A 277 4.97 -12.37 -1.09
N LEU A 278 3.99 -13.09 -0.55
CA LEU A 278 2.72 -13.33 -1.24
C LEU A 278 1.98 -12.01 -1.55
N LEU A 279 2.03 -11.04 -0.63
CA LEU A 279 1.45 -9.70 -0.87
C LEU A 279 2.13 -9.00 -2.05
N TYR A 280 3.47 -9.05 -2.12
CA TYR A 280 4.21 -8.52 -3.28
C TYR A 280 3.82 -9.25 -4.56
N LEU A 281 3.74 -10.59 -4.52
CA LEU A 281 3.37 -11.40 -5.67
C LEU A 281 1.97 -11.07 -6.20
N LEU A 282 0.99 -10.82 -5.31
CA LEU A 282 -0.35 -10.39 -5.71
C LEU A 282 -0.32 -9.05 -6.45
N VAL A 283 0.45 -8.08 -5.95
CA VAL A 283 0.60 -6.79 -6.62
C VAL A 283 1.34 -6.94 -7.95
N ILE A 284 2.45 -7.70 -7.98
CA ILE A 284 3.22 -8.01 -9.19
C ILE A 284 2.32 -8.65 -10.24
N SER A 285 1.54 -9.67 -9.86
CA SER A 285 0.63 -10.37 -10.77
C SER A 285 -0.39 -9.40 -11.36
N ARG A 286 -1.01 -8.55 -10.53
CA ARG A 286 -1.96 -7.54 -11.00
C ARG A 286 -1.32 -6.57 -11.99
N LEU A 287 -0.13 -6.04 -11.66
CA LEU A 287 0.62 -5.12 -12.52
C LEU A 287 1.06 -5.78 -13.83
N PHE A 288 1.46 -7.06 -13.77
CA PHE A 288 1.84 -7.83 -14.94
C PHE A 288 0.66 -8.02 -15.91
N PHE A 289 -0.51 -8.40 -15.41
CA PHE A 289 -1.70 -8.54 -16.25
C PHE A 289 -2.15 -7.19 -16.83
N ASP A 290 -2.10 -6.10 -16.07
CA ASP A 290 -2.38 -4.77 -16.59
C ASP A 290 -1.40 -4.37 -17.70
N TRP A 291 -0.11 -4.60 -17.50
CA TRP A 291 0.92 -4.34 -18.50
C TRP A 291 0.74 -5.19 -19.78
N PHE A 292 0.40 -6.46 -19.62
CA PHE A 292 0.18 -7.35 -20.76
C PHE A 292 -1.04 -6.90 -21.58
N SER A 293 -2.14 -6.55 -20.92
CA SER A 293 -3.35 -6.07 -21.58
C SER A 293 -3.14 -4.72 -22.28
N GLU A 294 -2.37 -3.81 -21.69
CA GLU A 294 -1.98 -2.54 -22.31
C GLU A 294 -1.21 -2.79 -23.63
N ARG A 295 -0.22 -3.70 -23.62
CA ARG A 295 0.55 -4.06 -24.82
C ARG A 295 -0.26 -4.74 -25.90
N GLU A 296 -1.16 -5.62 -25.55
CA GLU A 296 -2.06 -6.28 -26.48
C GLU A 296 -2.99 -5.26 -27.16
N SER A 297 -3.52 -4.31 -26.39
CA SER A 297 -4.36 -3.21 -26.91
C SER A 297 -3.59 -2.31 -27.87
N ASP A 298 -2.35 -1.93 -27.51
CA ASP A 298 -1.51 -1.07 -28.35
C ASP A 298 -1.13 -1.79 -29.65
N GLY A 299 -0.74 -3.07 -29.60
CA GLY A 299 -0.42 -3.88 -30.77
C GLY A 299 -1.62 -4.07 -31.72
N ASN A 300 -2.83 -4.25 -31.17
CA ASN A 300 -4.04 -4.34 -31.98
C ASN A 300 -4.38 -2.99 -32.64
N ALA A 301 -4.19 -1.86 -31.93
CA ALA A 301 -4.43 -0.53 -32.49
C ALA A 301 -3.42 -0.18 -33.62
N GLU A 302 -2.15 -0.54 -33.46
CA GLU A 302 -1.12 -0.38 -34.50
C GLU A 302 -1.45 -1.25 -35.72
N ALA A 303 -1.82 -2.52 -35.55
CA ALA A 303 -2.22 -3.41 -36.64
C ALA A 303 -3.45 -2.92 -37.38
N GLU A 304 -4.45 -2.37 -36.65
CA GLU A 304 -5.64 -1.77 -37.24
C GLU A 304 -5.30 -0.51 -38.07
N ALA A 305 -4.42 0.36 -37.53
CA ALA A 305 -3.96 1.56 -38.23
C ALA A 305 -3.19 1.23 -39.52
N ASP A 306 -2.30 0.23 -39.48
CA ASP A 306 -1.56 -0.24 -40.64
C ASP A 306 -2.50 -0.83 -41.70
N TRP A 307 -3.50 -1.59 -41.27
CA TRP A 307 -4.50 -2.16 -42.18
C TRP A 307 -5.34 -1.06 -42.86
N GLN A 308 -5.79 -0.05 -42.13
CA GLN A 308 -6.53 1.10 -42.64
C GLN A 308 -5.67 1.92 -43.61
N ALA A 309 -4.39 2.13 -43.35
CA ALA A 309 -3.46 2.81 -44.23
C ALA A 309 -3.23 2.03 -45.53
N ALA A 310 -3.09 0.71 -45.44
CA ALA A 310 -2.97 -0.16 -46.62
C ALA A 310 -4.23 -0.12 -47.48
N GLN A 311 -5.40 -0.17 -46.87
CA GLN A 311 -6.69 -0.11 -47.56
C GLN A 311 -6.89 1.25 -48.28
N ALA A 312 -6.59 2.37 -47.61
CA ALA A 312 -6.63 3.70 -48.19
C ALA A 312 -5.67 3.86 -49.38
N SER A 313 -4.51 3.19 -49.37
CA SER A 313 -3.57 3.19 -50.51
C SER A 313 -4.09 2.43 -51.70
N ILE A 314 -4.86 1.35 -51.47
CA ILE A 314 -5.50 0.58 -52.55
C ILE A 314 -6.64 1.38 -53.17
N ASP A 315 -7.50 1.97 -52.34
CA ASP A 315 -8.66 2.76 -52.79
C ASP A 315 -8.23 4.05 -53.53
N GLY A 316 -7.19 4.74 -53.03
CA GLY A 316 -6.60 5.92 -53.70
C GLY A 316 -5.81 5.62 -54.96
N GLY A 317 -5.41 4.34 -55.17
CA GLY A 317 -4.79 3.84 -56.42
C GLY A 317 -5.79 3.48 -57.49
N ALA A 318 -7.02 3.09 -57.10
CA ALA A 318 -8.08 2.71 -58.05
C ALA A 318 -8.64 3.90 -58.87
N ASP A 319 -8.53 5.12 -58.38
CA ASP A 319 -8.98 6.34 -59.06
C ASP A 319 -8.00 6.86 -60.13
N ARG A 320 -6.87 6.21 -60.32
CA ARG A 320 -5.93 6.50 -61.41
C ARG A 320 -6.16 5.54 -62.59
N GLU A 321 -7.26 5.70 -63.34
CA GLU A 321 -7.37 5.12 -64.66
C GLU A 321 -6.23 5.62 -65.56
N PRO A 322 -5.49 4.73 -66.25
CA PRO A 322 -4.51 5.16 -67.21
C PRO A 322 -5.28 5.81 -68.42
N GLY A 323 -5.19 7.13 -68.47
CA GLY A 323 -5.75 7.87 -69.63
C GLY A 323 -5.24 7.26 -70.92
N ILE A 324 -6.11 6.61 -71.67
CA ILE A 324 -5.83 6.09 -72.97
C ILE A 324 -5.49 7.30 -73.88
N PRO A 325 -4.31 7.40 -74.51
CA PRO A 325 -4.01 8.49 -75.45
C PRO A 325 -4.88 8.31 -76.66
N VAL A 326 -5.81 9.20 -76.86
CA VAL A 326 -6.58 9.29 -78.15
C VAL A 326 -5.61 9.69 -79.19
N SER A 327 -5.24 8.73 -80.02
CA SER A 327 -4.49 8.95 -81.26
C SER A 327 -5.42 9.66 -82.30
N THR A 328 -5.25 10.96 -82.51
CA THR A 328 -5.78 11.68 -83.67
C THR A 328 -4.83 11.50 -84.86
N SER A 329 -5.19 10.59 -85.70
CA SER A 329 -4.63 10.48 -87.06
C SER A 329 -5.48 11.28 -88.01
N VAL A 330 -4.88 12.29 -88.69
CA VAL A 330 -5.27 12.77 -90.07
C VAL A 330 -4.05 12.69 -90.95
#